data_d2f640f7578989a1f9001a8ced289338
#
_entry.id   d2f640f7578989a1f9001a8ced289338
#
_cell.length_a   1.000
_cell.length_b   1.000
_cell.length_c   1.000
_cell.angle_alpha   90.00
_cell.angle_beta   90.00
_cell.angle_gamma   90.00
#
_symmetry.space_group_name_H-M   'P 1'
#
loop_
_entity.id
_entity.type
_entity.pdbx_description
1 polymer ?
#
loop_
_entity_poly.entity_id
_entity_poly.type
_entity_poly.pdbx_seq_one_letter_code
_entity_poly.pdbx_strand_id
1 'polypeptide(L)'
;YRREPNLDMKIVFENIECNSIPNLIDNWEFNVLDIYNYKKSGKLDPYFRFIEEKCKDVDGDICEVGVYRGNSLIATALALKELGIDKKVWGFDSFSGFPSYHGNDSLKMFEVLFNSGDITLDHYEKVKLNLEYKKVSIDGNVNSSNISTSSDFSSTSLDVLIKKINYIGLDNIVIIPGNFMDTMSSSSLIDQKFC
;
A
#
# COMPACT_ATOMS: atom_id res chain seq x y z
N TYR A 1 -24.13 4.34 -13.02
CA TYR A 1 -24.41 4.78 -11.64
C TYR A 1 -23.07 4.96 -10.96
N ARG A 2 -22.53 6.20 -10.92
CA ARG A 2 -21.45 6.57 -10.01
C ARG A 2 -22.09 6.61 -8.61
N ARG A 3 -21.73 5.65 -7.76
CA ARG A 3 -21.91 5.84 -6.32
C ARG A 3 -21.00 6.99 -5.92
N GLU A 4 -21.55 8.04 -5.35
CA GLU A 4 -20.76 9.05 -4.68
C GLU A 4 -19.89 8.34 -3.62
N PRO A 5 -18.60 8.66 -3.53
CA PRO A 5 -17.77 8.06 -2.50
C PRO A 5 -18.38 8.46 -1.14
N ASN A 6 -18.66 7.46 -0.31
CA ASN A 6 -19.05 7.70 1.08
C ASN A 6 -17.80 8.15 1.82
N LEU A 7 -17.56 9.46 1.83
CA LEU A 7 -16.35 10.11 2.40
C LEU A 7 -16.18 9.87 3.90
N ASP A 8 -17.22 9.35 4.57
CA ASP A 8 -17.20 9.07 6.01
C ASP A 8 -16.87 7.60 6.35
N MET A 9 -16.55 6.77 5.36
CA MET A 9 -16.24 5.37 5.64
C MET A 9 -14.84 5.21 6.21
N LYS A 10 -14.77 5.02 7.52
CA LYS A 10 -13.58 4.72 8.30
C LYS A 10 -13.77 3.38 8.98
N ILE A 11 -12.83 2.46 8.77
CA ILE A 11 -12.84 1.16 9.44
C ILE A 11 -11.79 1.21 10.55
N VAL A 12 -12.25 1.14 11.78
CA VAL A 12 -11.40 1.12 12.98
C VAL A 12 -11.52 -0.25 13.62
N PHE A 13 -10.38 -0.88 13.88
CA PHE A 13 -10.28 -2.15 14.57
C PHE A 13 -10.13 -1.86 16.07
N GLU A 14 -11.26 -1.66 16.74
CA GLU A 14 -11.33 -1.43 18.18
C GLU A 14 -11.99 -2.63 18.86
N ASN A 15 -11.60 -2.90 20.10
CA ASN A 15 -12.18 -3.96 20.93
C ASN A 15 -12.00 -5.40 20.42
N ILE A 16 -10.96 -5.68 19.65
CA ILE A 16 -10.54 -7.05 19.45
C ILE A 16 -9.92 -7.50 20.77
N GLU A 17 -10.54 -8.49 21.44
CA GLU A 17 -9.95 -9.12 22.63
C GLU A 17 -8.66 -9.85 22.20
N CYS A 18 -7.58 -9.09 22.11
CA CYS A 18 -6.27 -9.66 21.89
C CYS A 18 -5.62 -9.92 23.25
N ASN A 19 -5.81 -11.14 23.76
CA ASN A 19 -5.20 -11.57 25.03
C ASN A 19 -3.68 -11.80 24.94
N SER A 20 -3.08 -11.64 23.76
CA SER A 20 -1.64 -11.77 23.54
C SER A 20 -1.20 -10.93 22.33
N ILE A 21 0.04 -10.45 22.38
CA ILE A 21 0.66 -9.84 21.21
C ILE A 21 0.73 -10.89 20.10
N PRO A 22 0.21 -10.62 18.88
CA PRO A 22 0.29 -11.56 17.78
C PRO A 22 1.74 -11.94 17.54
N ASN A 23 2.04 -13.22 17.60
CA ASN A 23 3.41 -13.69 17.44
C ASN A 23 3.53 -14.49 16.14
N LEU A 24 3.81 -13.79 15.06
CA LEU A 24 4.23 -14.43 13.81
C LEU A 24 5.70 -14.83 13.95
N ILE A 25 5.94 -16.06 14.37
CA ILE A 25 7.27 -16.54 14.75
C ILE A 25 8.04 -17.01 13.53
N ASP A 26 7.36 -17.71 12.61
CA ASP A 26 7.99 -18.37 11.49
C ASP A 26 7.86 -17.57 10.20
N ASN A 27 8.89 -17.67 9.39
CA ASN A 27 8.90 -17.15 8.02
C ASN A 27 7.73 -17.67 7.16
N TRP A 28 7.23 -18.84 7.46
CA TRP A 28 6.08 -19.45 6.83
C TRP A 28 4.79 -18.62 7.02
N GLU A 29 4.52 -18.17 8.25
CA GLU A 29 3.33 -17.38 8.57
C GLU A 29 3.33 -16.04 7.84
N PHE A 30 4.46 -15.33 7.83
CA PHE A 30 4.62 -14.10 7.06
C PHE A 30 4.35 -14.32 5.56
N ASN A 31 4.87 -15.41 4.99
CA ASN A 31 4.68 -15.72 3.56
C ASN A 31 3.22 -16.09 3.23
N VAL A 32 2.60 -16.95 4.02
CA VAL A 32 1.21 -17.41 3.78
C VAL A 32 0.21 -16.29 3.93
N LEU A 33 0.43 -15.40 4.90
CA LEU A 33 -0.43 -14.23 5.13
C LEU A 33 -0.09 -13.05 4.21
N ASP A 34 0.95 -13.18 3.37
CA ASP A 34 1.44 -12.10 2.51
C ASP A 34 1.73 -10.82 3.34
N ILE A 35 2.59 -10.98 4.37
CA ILE A 35 3.03 -9.90 5.27
C ILE A 35 4.54 -9.75 5.14
N TYR A 36 5.04 -8.51 5.09
CA TYR A 36 6.48 -8.26 5.08
C TYR A 36 7.12 -8.75 6.39
N ASN A 37 8.14 -9.59 6.27
CA ASN A 37 8.87 -10.09 7.43
C ASN A 37 9.93 -9.08 7.89
N TYR A 38 9.54 -8.16 8.77
CA TYR A 38 10.40 -7.13 9.34
C TYR A 38 11.47 -7.66 10.30
N LYS A 39 11.39 -8.95 10.68
CA LYS A 39 12.40 -9.64 11.51
C LYS A 39 13.61 -10.12 10.70
N LYS A 40 13.54 -9.98 9.36
CA LYS A 40 14.61 -10.36 8.44
C LYS A 40 15.09 -9.17 7.66
N SER A 41 16.39 -9.16 7.38
CA SER A 41 16.99 -8.14 6.53
C SER A 41 16.35 -8.11 5.13
N GLY A 42 15.99 -6.93 4.66
CA GLY A 42 15.33 -6.74 3.39
C GLY A 42 15.22 -5.27 2.95
N LYS A 43 14.45 -5.05 1.89
CA LYS A 43 14.32 -3.73 1.26
C LYS A 43 13.72 -2.63 2.16
N LEU A 44 12.99 -3.00 3.20
CA LEU A 44 12.37 -2.06 4.14
C LEU A 44 13.17 -1.92 5.46
N ASP A 45 14.38 -2.44 5.56
CA ASP A 45 15.22 -2.31 6.76
C ASP A 45 15.39 -0.86 7.24
N PRO A 46 15.64 0.14 6.37
CA PRO A 46 15.77 1.52 6.84
C PRO A 46 14.48 2.05 7.49
N TYR A 47 13.32 1.62 6.97
CA TYR A 47 12.02 1.98 7.52
C TYR A 47 11.79 1.32 8.88
N PHE A 48 11.99 0.01 9.02
CA PHE A 48 11.79 -0.67 10.29
C PHE A 48 12.82 -0.27 11.35
N ARG A 49 14.03 0.08 10.94
CA ARG A 49 15.01 0.69 11.84
C ARG A 49 14.53 2.06 12.37
N PHE A 50 13.92 2.89 11.52
CA PHE A 50 13.30 4.13 11.98
C PHE A 50 12.17 3.86 12.99
N ILE A 51 11.32 2.86 12.74
CA ILE A 51 10.26 2.45 13.69
C ILE A 51 10.88 2.09 15.04
N GLU A 52 11.91 1.28 15.04
CA GLU A 52 12.58 0.79 16.26
C GLU A 52 13.27 1.91 17.05
N GLU A 53 14.04 2.76 16.36
CA GLU A 53 14.94 3.71 17.00
C GLU A 53 14.31 5.08 17.28
N LYS A 54 13.34 5.51 16.47
CA LYS A 54 12.89 6.91 16.44
C LYS A 54 11.37 7.09 16.55
N CYS A 55 10.57 6.15 16.08
CA CYS A 55 9.14 6.35 15.90
C CYS A 55 8.42 6.78 17.21
N LYS A 56 8.83 6.25 18.35
CA LYS A 56 8.22 6.57 19.65
C LYS A 56 8.38 8.05 20.05
N ASP A 57 9.46 8.70 19.58
CA ASP A 57 9.82 10.07 19.94
C ASP A 57 9.25 11.12 18.96
N VAL A 58 8.62 10.68 17.87
CA VAL A 58 7.97 11.55 16.88
C VAL A 58 6.47 11.61 17.17
N ASP A 59 5.89 12.79 17.24
CA ASP A 59 4.45 12.97 17.47
C ASP A 59 3.63 12.54 16.24
N GLY A 60 2.47 11.95 16.48
CA GLY A 60 1.53 11.50 15.45
C GLY A 60 1.55 10.00 15.18
N ASP A 61 0.59 9.56 14.40
CA ASP A 61 0.43 8.18 13.94
C ASP A 61 1.19 7.94 12.62
N ILE A 62 1.28 6.68 12.19
CA ILE A 62 1.88 6.34 10.91
C ILE A 62 0.82 6.36 9.81
N CYS A 63 1.18 6.89 8.65
CA CYS A 63 0.32 6.93 7.46
C CYS A 63 0.95 6.14 6.31
N GLU A 64 0.18 5.22 5.72
CA GLU A 64 0.53 4.50 4.49
C GLU A 64 -0.48 4.84 3.39
N VAL A 65 0.00 5.42 2.29
CA VAL A 65 -0.80 5.74 1.11
C VAL A 65 -0.48 4.71 0.02
N GLY A 66 -1.49 3.93 -0.37
CA GLY A 66 -1.30 2.77 -1.24
C GLY A 66 -1.03 1.50 -0.44
N VAL A 67 -2.08 0.93 0.14
CA VAL A 67 -2.02 -0.26 1.01
C VAL A 67 -1.96 -1.56 0.22
N TYR A 68 -2.63 -1.62 -0.93
CA TYR A 68 -2.72 -2.80 -1.78
C TYR A 68 -3.24 -4.02 -1.01
N ARG A 69 -2.41 -5.01 -0.70
CA ARG A 69 -2.76 -6.22 0.07
C ARG A 69 -2.43 -6.14 1.55
N GLY A 70 -1.91 -4.99 2.00
CA GLY A 70 -1.58 -4.73 3.39
C GLY A 70 -0.27 -5.35 3.87
N ASN A 71 0.64 -5.69 2.94
CA ASN A 71 1.90 -6.35 3.25
C ASN A 71 2.77 -5.55 4.25
N SER A 72 3.01 -4.27 3.98
CA SER A 72 3.76 -3.35 4.85
C SER A 72 2.92 -2.79 6.00
N LEU A 73 1.64 -2.51 5.76
CA LEU A 73 0.73 -1.98 6.77
C LEU A 73 0.63 -2.89 7.99
N ILE A 74 0.36 -4.18 7.75
CA ILE A 74 0.24 -5.18 8.82
C ILE A 74 1.59 -5.38 9.50
N ALA A 75 2.70 -5.44 8.74
CA ALA A 75 4.03 -5.56 9.30
C ALA A 75 4.37 -4.39 10.23
N THR A 76 4.01 -3.17 9.84
CA THR A 76 4.20 -1.97 10.67
C THR A 76 3.38 -2.04 11.96
N ALA A 77 2.12 -2.41 11.88
CA ALA A 77 1.25 -2.56 13.04
C ALA A 77 1.77 -3.61 14.03
N LEU A 78 2.26 -4.76 13.52
CA LEU A 78 2.90 -5.80 14.32
C LEU A 78 4.17 -5.29 15.00
N ALA A 79 5.05 -4.62 14.26
CA ALA A 79 6.29 -4.07 14.81
C ALA A 79 6.02 -3.07 15.94
N LEU A 80 5.05 -2.17 15.78
CA LEU A 80 4.64 -1.24 16.83
C LEU A 80 4.16 -1.96 18.09
N LYS A 81 3.34 -3.00 17.93
CA LYS A 81 2.86 -3.81 19.06
C LYS A 81 4.01 -4.53 19.76
N GLU A 82 4.93 -5.16 19.04
CA GLU A 82 6.11 -5.83 19.62
C GLU A 82 7.01 -4.85 20.41
N LEU A 83 7.16 -3.62 19.90
CA LEU A 83 7.98 -2.58 20.53
C LEU A 83 7.25 -1.84 21.67
N GLY A 84 5.96 -2.12 21.90
CA GLY A 84 5.16 -1.40 22.89
C GLY A 84 4.96 0.08 22.55
N ILE A 85 4.94 0.43 21.25
CA ILE A 85 4.73 1.80 20.77
C ILE A 85 3.23 2.00 20.55
N ASP A 86 2.63 2.91 21.34
CA ASP A 86 1.20 3.23 21.28
C ASP A 86 0.91 4.21 20.14
N LYS A 87 0.90 3.69 18.90
CA LYS A 87 0.54 4.42 17.67
C LYS A 87 -0.36 3.55 16.80
N LYS A 88 -1.21 4.22 16.04
CA LYS A 88 -2.01 3.59 14.98
C LYS A 88 -1.29 3.66 13.64
N VAL A 89 -1.63 2.74 12.75
CA VAL A 89 -1.22 2.74 11.34
C VAL A 89 -2.45 3.02 10.51
N TRP A 90 -2.45 4.14 9.80
CA TRP A 90 -3.55 4.57 8.94
C TRP A 90 -3.24 4.17 7.50
N GLY A 91 -4.11 3.39 6.89
CA GLY A 91 -3.98 2.91 5.52
C GLY A 91 -5.02 3.54 4.60
N PHE A 92 -4.57 4.21 3.55
CA PHE A 92 -5.40 4.82 2.52
C PHE A 92 -5.24 4.06 1.21
N ASP A 93 -6.31 3.51 0.67
CA ASP A 93 -6.31 2.80 -0.62
C ASP A 93 -7.70 2.76 -1.23
N SER A 94 -7.78 2.73 -2.55
CA SER A 94 -9.04 2.53 -3.26
C SER A 94 -9.58 1.11 -3.13
N PHE A 95 -8.69 0.13 -2.90
CA PHE A 95 -8.94 -1.32 -2.93
C PHE A 95 -9.61 -1.81 -4.23
N SER A 96 -9.41 -1.06 -5.31
CA SER A 96 -9.92 -1.36 -6.65
C SER A 96 -8.89 -1.15 -7.77
N GLY A 97 -7.60 -0.99 -7.37
CA GLY A 97 -6.53 -0.64 -8.28
C GLY A 97 -6.44 0.85 -8.57
N PHE A 98 -5.70 1.23 -9.59
CA PHE A 98 -5.57 2.64 -9.98
C PHE A 98 -6.89 3.18 -10.55
N PRO A 99 -7.44 4.26 -10.00
CA PRO A 99 -8.67 4.85 -10.51
C PRO A 99 -8.46 5.55 -11.87
N SER A 100 -7.24 5.98 -12.15
CA SER A 100 -6.82 6.62 -13.40
C SER A 100 -5.32 6.52 -13.59
N TYR A 101 -4.87 6.76 -14.81
CA TYR A 101 -3.45 6.81 -15.17
C TYR A 101 -3.09 8.21 -15.63
N HIS A 102 -1.91 8.69 -15.27
CA HIS A 102 -1.38 9.94 -15.74
C HIS A 102 -0.80 9.77 -17.16
N GLY A 103 -0.76 10.84 -17.97
CA GLY A 103 -0.18 10.80 -19.30
C GLY A 103 1.29 10.33 -19.34
N ASN A 104 2.03 10.53 -18.26
CA ASN A 104 3.41 10.06 -18.12
C ASN A 104 3.52 8.52 -18.03
N ASP A 105 2.43 7.81 -17.74
CA ASP A 105 2.38 6.36 -17.71
C ASP A 105 2.17 5.74 -19.10
N SER A 106 2.03 6.56 -20.14
CA SER A 106 1.67 6.13 -21.47
C SER A 106 2.90 5.88 -22.36
N LEU A 107 2.75 4.97 -23.35
CA LEU A 107 3.75 4.73 -24.37
C LEU A 107 4.07 6.02 -25.18
N LYS A 108 3.08 6.89 -25.37
CA LYS A 108 3.25 8.17 -26.05
C LYS A 108 4.27 9.07 -25.33
N MET A 109 4.30 9.06 -24.00
CA MET A 109 5.30 9.82 -23.25
C MET A 109 6.71 9.27 -23.49
N PHE A 110 6.88 7.95 -23.52
CA PHE A 110 8.17 7.33 -23.85
C PHE A 110 8.61 7.64 -25.28
N GLU A 111 7.67 7.74 -26.21
CA GLU A 111 7.96 8.21 -27.58
C GLU A 111 8.46 9.67 -27.60
N VAL A 112 7.84 10.55 -26.80
CA VAL A 112 8.30 11.94 -26.63
C VAL A 112 9.71 11.99 -26.07
N LEU A 113 9.99 11.23 -25.00
CA LEU A 113 11.31 11.17 -24.38
C LEU A 113 12.39 10.59 -25.33
N PHE A 114 12.03 9.66 -26.19
CA PHE A 114 12.93 9.15 -27.22
C PHE A 114 13.22 10.21 -28.28
N ASN A 115 12.20 10.89 -28.79
CA ASN A 115 12.34 11.93 -29.81
C ASN A 115 13.10 13.16 -29.30
N SER A 116 13.04 13.49 -28.03
CA SER A 116 13.84 14.54 -27.38
C SER A 116 15.28 14.14 -27.08
N GLY A 117 15.60 12.84 -27.13
CA GLY A 117 16.92 12.31 -26.82
C GLY A 117 17.15 12.05 -25.34
N ASP A 118 16.11 12.13 -24.50
CA ASP A 118 16.18 11.87 -23.05
C ASP A 118 16.32 10.37 -22.73
N ILE A 119 15.89 9.50 -23.64
CA ILE A 119 16.10 8.06 -23.56
C ILE A 119 16.68 7.51 -24.87
N THR A 120 17.41 6.39 -24.76
CA THR A 120 17.99 5.73 -25.95
C THR A 120 16.96 4.91 -26.72
N LEU A 121 17.26 4.59 -27.98
CA LEU A 121 16.45 3.66 -28.78
C LEU A 121 16.28 2.30 -28.08
N ASP A 122 17.35 1.75 -27.52
CA ASP A 122 17.31 0.49 -26.78
C ASP A 122 16.32 0.54 -25.59
N HIS A 123 16.32 1.65 -24.86
CA HIS A 123 15.35 1.85 -23.77
C HIS A 123 13.91 1.89 -24.31
N TYR A 124 13.67 2.66 -25.36
CA TYR A 124 12.33 2.79 -25.97
C TYR A 124 11.80 1.46 -26.51
N GLU A 125 12.66 0.68 -27.19
CA GLU A 125 12.30 -0.65 -27.69
C GLU A 125 11.99 -1.63 -26.53
N LYS A 126 12.74 -1.58 -25.44
CA LYS A 126 12.45 -2.36 -24.22
C LYS A 126 11.12 -1.98 -23.56
N VAL A 127 10.75 -0.70 -23.56
CA VAL A 127 9.45 -0.25 -23.07
C VAL A 127 8.31 -0.84 -23.90
N LYS A 128 8.42 -0.85 -25.23
CA LYS A 128 7.43 -1.49 -26.10
C LYS A 128 7.33 -2.97 -25.88
N LEU A 129 8.46 -3.67 -25.76
CA LEU A 129 8.49 -5.10 -25.50
C LEU A 129 7.92 -5.45 -24.11
N ASN A 130 8.16 -4.60 -23.11
CA ASN A 130 7.60 -4.77 -21.78
C ASN A 130 6.06 -4.76 -21.78
N LEU A 131 5.42 -3.96 -22.65
CA LEU A 131 3.95 -4.00 -22.80
C LEU A 131 3.45 -5.39 -23.20
N GLU A 132 4.13 -6.06 -24.14
CA GLU A 132 3.74 -7.40 -24.57
C GLU A 132 3.94 -8.44 -23.47
N TYR A 133 5.03 -8.35 -22.70
CA TYR A 133 5.26 -9.22 -21.55
C TYR A 133 4.19 -9.04 -20.46
N LYS A 134 3.81 -7.80 -20.18
CA LYS A 134 2.78 -7.50 -19.19
C LYS A 134 1.42 -8.08 -19.59
N LYS A 135 1.04 -8.03 -20.85
CA LYS A 135 -0.20 -8.61 -21.34
C LYS A 135 -0.30 -10.13 -21.12
N VAL A 136 0.85 -10.81 -21.10
CA VAL A 136 0.89 -12.27 -20.89
C VAL A 136 0.88 -12.66 -19.42
N SER A 137 1.53 -11.85 -18.55
CA SER A 137 1.86 -12.24 -17.19
C SER A 137 1.00 -11.57 -16.11
N ILE A 138 0.19 -10.58 -16.47
CA ILE A 138 -0.58 -9.77 -15.51
C ILE A 138 -2.06 -9.86 -15.85
N ASP A 139 -2.85 -10.33 -14.88
CA ASP A 139 -4.30 -10.17 -14.90
C ASP A 139 -4.62 -8.70 -14.66
N GLY A 140 -5.24 -8.06 -15.63
CA GLY A 140 -5.60 -6.68 -15.55
C GLY A 140 -5.56 -5.96 -16.89
N ASN A 141 -5.99 -4.73 -16.90
CA ASN A 141 -6.09 -3.94 -18.12
C ASN A 141 -4.76 -3.25 -18.43
N VAL A 142 -3.80 -4.00 -19.00
CA VAL A 142 -2.52 -3.46 -19.46
C VAL A 142 -2.62 -3.03 -20.93
N ASN A 143 -2.39 -1.77 -21.20
CA ASN A 143 -2.46 -1.17 -22.53
C ASN A 143 -1.44 -0.05 -22.70
N SER A 144 -1.44 0.61 -23.85
CA SER A 144 -0.49 1.69 -24.17
C SER A 144 -0.63 2.94 -23.29
N SER A 145 -1.72 3.08 -22.52
CA SER A 145 -1.94 4.23 -21.63
C SER A 145 -1.38 4.03 -20.22
N ASN A 146 -1.08 2.78 -19.82
CA ASN A 146 -0.59 2.44 -18.48
C ASN A 146 0.68 1.57 -18.48
N ILE A 147 1.53 1.75 -19.48
CA ILE A 147 2.70 0.89 -19.73
C ILE A 147 3.78 1.03 -18.66
N SER A 148 3.89 2.19 -17.98
CA SER A 148 4.88 2.42 -16.93
C SER A 148 4.59 1.63 -15.64
N THR A 149 3.36 1.18 -15.43
CA THR A 149 2.97 0.41 -14.26
C THR A 149 3.31 -1.08 -14.44
N SER A 150 3.69 -1.75 -13.35
CA SER A 150 3.90 -3.21 -13.36
C SER A 150 2.58 -3.99 -13.37
N SER A 151 1.50 -3.41 -12.83
CA SER A 151 0.13 -3.89 -12.89
C SER A 151 -0.83 -2.72 -12.68
N ASP A 152 -2.13 -2.96 -12.83
CA ASP A 152 -3.17 -2.01 -12.45
C ASP A 152 -3.50 -2.04 -10.95
N PHE A 153 -2.85 -2.92 -10.18
CA PHE A 153 -3.06 -3.15 -8.75
C PHE A 153 -4.51 -3.51 -8.38
N SER A 154 -5.30 -4.02 -9.34
CA SER A 154 -6.68 -4.45 -9.11
C SER A 154 -6.78 -5.74 -8.29
N SER A 155 -5.71 -6.56 -8.23
CA SER A 155 -5.66 -7.79 -7.44
C SER A 155 -5.51 -7.50 -5.93
N THR A 156 -6.39 -6.66 -5.40
CA THR A 156 -6.49 -6.27 -3.99
C THR A 156 -7.91 -6.53 -3.50
N SER A 157 -8.10 -6.65 -2.19
CA SER A 157 -9.42 -6.84 -1.59
C SER A 157 -9.44 -6.33 -0.17
N LEU A 158 -10.32 -5.34 0.08
CA LEU A 158 -10.57 -4.82 1.41
C LEU A 158 -11.05 -5.93 2.36
N ASP A 159 -11.94 -6.80 1.91
CA ASP A 159 -12.48 -7.91 2.73
C ASP A 159 -11.37 -8.89 3.15
N VAL A 160 -10.44 -9.19 2.26
CA VAL A 160 -9.29 -10.06 2.58
C VAL A 160 -8.36 -9.39 3.58
N LEU A 161 -8.10 -8.09 3.42
CA LEU A 161 -7.30 -7.31 4.36
C LEU A 161 -7.93 -7.31 5.76
N ILE A 162 -9.24 -7.03 5.85
CA ILE A 162 -9.98 -7.06 7.12
C ILE A 162 -9.91 -8.45 7.78
N LYS A 163 -10.07 -9.52 6.99
CA LYS A 163 -9.95 -10.89 7.51
C LYS A 163 -8.57 -11.18 8.07
N LYS A 164 -7.49 -10.72 7.39
CA LYS A 164 -6.11 -10.87 7.89
C LYS A 164 -5.91 -10.12 9.21
N ILE A 165 -6.34 -8.86 9.29
CA ILE A 165 -6.21 -8.03 10.49
C ILE A 165 -6.93 -8.66 11.67
N ASN A 166 -8.18 -9.12 11.46
CA ASN A 166 -8.98 -9.78 12.48
C ASN A 166 -8.38 -11.14 12.94
N TYR A 167 -7.87 -11.93 11.98
CA TYR A 167 -7.23 -13.22 12.29
C TYR A 167 -5.98 -13.05 13.14
N ILE A 168 -5.18 -12.02 12.87
CA ILE A 168 -3.97 -11.71 13.64
C ILE A 168 -4.32 -11.04 14.97
N GLY A 169 -5.48 -10.37 15.08
CA GLY A 169 -5.92 -9.68 16.28
C GLY A 169 -5.28 -8.28 16.46
N LEU A 170 -5.10 -7.54 15.37
CA LEU A 170 -4.54 -6.19 15.42
C LEU A 170 -5.64 -5.13 15.64
N ASP A 171 -5.47 -4.31 16.67
CA ASP A 171 -6.38 -3.22 17.05
C ASP A 171 -5.79 -1.82 16.79
N ASN A 172 -4.56 -1.75 16.27
CA ASN A 172 -3.84 -0.51 16.02
C ASN A 172 -3.80 -0.12 14.54
N ILE A 173 -4.79 -0.56 13.75
CA ILE A 173 -4.93 -0.22 12.32
C ILE A 173 -6.21 0.60 12.11
N VAL A 174 -6.13 1.57 11.20
CA VAL A 174 -7.27 2.35 10.71
C VAL A 174 -7.24 2.30 9.18
N ILE A 175 -8.32 1.82 8.55
CA ILE A 175 -8.42 1.77 7.10
C ILE A 175 -9.39 2.83 6.60
N ILE A 176 -8.96 3.60 5.61
CA ILE A 176 -9.74 4.60 4.92
C ILE A 176 -9.88 4.18 3.44
N PRO A 177 -10.96 3.47 3.08
CA PRO A 177 -11.17 3.05 1.70
C PRO A 177 -11.59 4.23 0.83
N GLY A 178 -10.97 4.37 -0.33
CA GLY A 178 -11.31 5.40 -1.31
C GLY A 178 -10.10 5.96 -2.04
N ASN A 179 -10.37 6.87 -2.98
CA ASN A 179 -9.30 7.62 -3.62
C ASN A 179 -8.65 8.56 -2.58
N PHE A 180 -7.34 8.46 -2.38
CA PHE A 180 -6.63 9.27 -1.37
C PHE A 180 -6.71 10.78 -1.65
N MET A 181 -6.90 11.21 -2.90
CA MET A 181 -7.13 12.62 -3.24
C MET A 181 -8.41 13.16 -2.57
N ASP A 182 -9.41 12.31 -2.41
CA ASP A 182 -10.67 12.67 -1.78
C ASP A 182 -10.63 12.41 -0.26
N THR A 183 -10.10 11.25 0.14
CA THR A 183 -10.10 10.80 1.53
C THR A 183 -9.14 11.56 2.43
N MET A 184 -7.95 11.94 1.92
CA MET A 184 -6.96 12.70 2.71
C MET A 184 -7.33 14.18 2.88
N SER A 185 -8.23 14.71 2.06
CA SER A 185 -8.77 16.07 2.22
C SER A 185 -10.02 16.13 3.11
N SER A 186 -10.46 14.99 3.64
CA SER A 186 -11.66 14.89 4.48
C SER A 186 -11.52 15.65 5.78
N SER A 187 -12.61 16.27 6.23
CA SER A 187 -12.68 16.96 7.53
C SER A 187 -12.42 16.05 8.72
N SER A 188 -12.62 14.74 8.56
CA SER A 188 -12.34 13.73 9.61
C SER A 188 -10.85 13.57 9.95
N LEU A 189 -9.95 14.15 9.16
CA LEU A 189 -8.49 14.08 9.35
C LEU A 189 -7.88 15.43 9.82
N ILE A 190 -8.69 16.48 9.99
CA ILE A 190 -8.18 17.84 10.31
C ILE A 190 -7.29 17.86 11.56
N ASP A 191 -7.65 17.07 12.58
CA ASP A 191 -6.91 17.00 13.84
C ASP A 191 -5.93 15.83 13.91
N GLN A 192 -5.84 15.01 12.84
CA GLN A 192 -4.94 13.85 12.82
C GLN A 192 -3.51 14.28 12.46
N LYS A 193 -2.56 13.91 13.31
CA LYS A 193 -1.14 14.09 13.04
C LYS A 193 -0.52 12.78 12.57
N PHE A 194 0.35 12.87 11.59
CA PHE A 194 1.17 11.78 11.11
C PHE A 194 2.66 12.07 11.25
N CYS A 195 3.44 11.05 11.56
CA CYS A 195 4.89 11.11 11.67
C CYS A 195 5.59 10.49 10.46
#